data_87e33d1462f4e881893222c349675002
#
_entry.id   87e33d1462f4e881893222c349675002
#
_cell.length_a   1.000
_cell.length_b   1.000
_cell.length_c   1.000
_cell.angle_alpha   90.00
_cell.angle_beta   90.00
_cell.angle_gamma   90.00
#
_symmetry.space_group_name_H-M   'P 1'
#
loop_
_entity.id
_entity.type
_entity.pdbx_description
1 polymer ?
#
loop_
_entity_poly.entity_id
_entity_poly.type
_entity_poly.pdbx_seq_one_letter_code
_entity_poly.pdbx_strand_id
1 'polypeptide(L)'
;MDNDIKALTDAMPTLPARSQEFARSLLAQAADRGLSEKQMFWVRKLVADASKPKENTSVNLGDFSGVIALFKNASERLKHPKVRLQLGDGSPVALSVAGTNARFPGTVNVTDGKPFGSAIWYGRVDTSGKWDISGKVDMATATALTALLANFAANPAKVASAYGKATGSCCFCARELTDARSVSVGYGPICADKFALPWG
;
A
#
# COMPACT_ATOMS: atom_id res chain seq x y z
N MET A 1 -28.65 -13.90 22.13
CA MET A 1 -28.04 -14.95 21.30
C MET A 1 -28.64 -14.93 19.89
N ASP A 2 -29.96 -15.07 19.73
CA ASP A 2 -30.61 -15.05 18.42
C ASP A 2 -30.40 -13.76 17.62
N ASN A 3 -30.34 -12.61 18.32
CA ASN A 3 -30.11 -11.32 17.69
C ASN A 3 -28.70 -11.17 17.08
N ASP A 4 -27.67 -11.71 17.76
CA ASP A 4 -26.28 -11.69 17.26
C ASP A 4 -26.10 -12.63 16.05
N ILE A 5 -26.78 -13.79 16.05
CA ILE A 5 -26.77 -14.74 14.96
C ILE A 5 -27.47 -14.17 13.73
N LYS A 6 -28.64 -13.56 13.94
CA LYS A 6 -29.36 -12.86 12.87
C LYS A 6 -28.50 -11.73 12.28
N ALA A 7 -27.89 -10.90 13.14
CA ALA A 7 -27.02 -9.81 12.70
C ALA A 7 -25.82 -10.33 11.88
N LEU A 8 -25.22 -11.48 12.23
CA LEU A 8 -24.17 -12.10 11.44
C LEU A 8 -24.68 -12.60 10.08
N THR A 9 -25.89 -13.18 10.03
CA THR A 9 -26.50 -13.62 8.78
C THR A 9 -26.71 -12.44 7.83
N ASP A 10 -27.25 -11.34 8.35
CA ASP A 10 -27.51 -10.12 7.57
C ASP A 10 -26.21 -9.44 7.10
N ALA A 11 -25.14 -9.54 7.91
CA ALA A 11 -23.84 -9.00 7.60
C ALA A 11 -23.02 -9.83 6.58
N MET A 12 -23.37 -11.09 6.37
CA MET A 12 -22.62 -12.03 5.51
C MET A 12 -22.26 -11.49 4.12
N PRO A 13 -23.17 -10.86 3.35
CA PRO A 13 -22.87 -10.39 2.00
C PRO A 13 -21.77 -9.30 1.96
N THR A 14 -21.60 -8.57 3.06
CA THR A 14 -20.65 -7.45 3.16
C THR A 14 -19.26 -7.88 3.64
N LEU A 15 -19.15 -9.10 4.17
CA LEU A 15 -17.88 -9.65 4.65
C LEU A 15 -16.95 -10.05 3.49
N PRO A 16 -15.61 -9.93 3.66
CA PRO A 16 -14.64 -10.51 2.73
C PRO A 16 -14.83 -12.03 2.58
N ALA A 17 -14.55 -12.60 1.39
CA ALA A 17 -14.78 -14.03 1.09
C ALA A 17 -14.21 -14.97 2.16
N ARG A 18 -12.98 -14.73 2.64
CA ARG A 18 -12.36 -15.52 3.72
C ARG A 18 -13.14 -15.45 5.04
N SER A 19 -13.70 -14.28 5.35
CA SER A 19 -14.52 -14.10 6.56
C SER A 19 -15.91 -14.70 6.40
N GLN A 20 -16.44 -14.80 5.18
CA GLN A 20 -17.70 -15.47 4.90
C GLN A 20 -17.64 -16.97 5.18
N GLU A 21 -16.52 -17.64 4.84
CA GLU A 21 -16.35 -19.07 5.17
C GLU A 21 -16.36 -19.30 6.67
N PHE A 22 -15.64 -18.47 7.41
CA PHE A 22 -15.63 -18.53 8.87
C PHE A 22 -17.00 -18.23 9.47
N ALA A 23 -17.70 -17.20 8.96
CA ALA A 23 -19.05 -16.87 9.39
C ALA A 23 -20.05 -18.03 9.13
N ARG A 24 -19.99 -18.70 7.96
CA ARG A 24 -20.80 -19.89 7.66
C ARG A 24 -20.54 -21.02 8.64
N SER A 25 -19.28 -21.25 9.00
CA SER A 25 -18.92 -22.28 9.99
C SER A 25 -19.51 -21.97 11.36
N LEU A 26 -19.50 -20.70 11.80
CA LEU A 26 -20.11 -20.27 13.07
C LEU A 26 -21.63 -20.42 13.03
N LEU A 27 -22.29 -20.05 11.94
CA LEU A 27 -23.74 -20.18 11.77
C LEU A 27 -24.18 -21.66 11.78
N ALA A 28 -23.44 -22.54 11.10
CA ALA A 28 -23.70 -23.98 11.12
C ALA A 28 -23.58 -24.56 12.53
N GLN A 29 -22.54 -24.18 13.27
CA GLN A 29 -22.35 -24.63 14.65
C GLN A 29 -23.43 -24.08 15.59
N ALA A 30 -23.87 -22.84 15.38
CA ALA A 30 -24.96 -22.25 16.16
C ALA A 30 -26.28 -23.03 16.02
N ALA A 31 -26.57 -23.53 14.81
CA ALA A 31 -27.77 -24.31 14.53
C ALA A 31 -27.72 -25.74 15.11
N ASP A 32 -26.51 -26.32 15.18
CA ASP A 32 -26.33 -27.75 15.62
C ASP A 32 -26.23 -27.86 17.15
N ARG A 33 -25.37 -27.12 17.79
CA ARG A 33 -25.02 -27.31 19.22
C ARG A 33 -24.87 -26.05 20.05
N GLY A 34 -25.17 -24.88 19.46
CA GLY A 34 -24.93 -23.58 20.06
C GLY A 34 -23.47 -23.14 19.98
N LEU A 35 -23.21 -21.92 20.40
CA LEU A 35 -21.86 -21.31 20.36
C LEU A 35 -21.33 -21.09 21.78
N SER A 36 -20.03 -21.34 21.96
CA SER A 36 -19.30 -20.96 23.17
C SER A 36 -19.12 -19.43 23.25
N GLU A 37 -18.76 -18.90 24.42
CA GLU A 37 -18.49 -17.47 24.60
C GLU A 37 -17.39 -16.96 23.66
N LYS A 38 -16.33 -17.75 23.43
CA LYS A 38 -15.27 -17.41 22.49
C LYS A 38 -15.79 -17.31 21.05
N GLN A 39 -16.70 -18.18 20.67
CA GLN A 39 -17.32 -18.15 19.33
C GLN A 39 -18.29 -16.97 19.22
N MET A 40 -19.05 -16.67 20.26
CA MET A 40 -19.91 -15.49 20.32
C MET A 40 -19.12 -14.18 20.25
N PHE A 41 -17.93 -14.12 20.84
CA PHE A 41 -17.01 -12.99 20.66
C PHE A 41 -16.68 -12.77 19.17
N TRP A 42 -16.40 -13.84 18.43
CA TRP A 42 -16.10 -13.73 17.00
C TRP A 42 -17.33 -13.34 16.16
N VAL A 43 -18.53 -13.82 16.52
CA VAL A 43 -19.79 -13.39 15.89
C VAL A 43 -19.93 -11.87 16.00
N ARG A 44 -19.85 -11.33 17.23
CA ARG A 44 -19.95 -9.88 17.48
C ARG A 44 -18.88 -9.09 16.78
N LYS A 45 -17.65 -9.62 16.75
CA LYS A 45 -16.54 -8.99 16.03
C LYS A 45 -16.77 -8.91 14.52
N LEU A 46 -17.23 -10.00 13.91
CA LEU A 46 -17.56 -10.03 12.47
C LEU A 46 -18.69 -9.04 12.13
N VAL A 47 -19.74 -8.97 12.94
CA VAL A 47 -20.83 -8.00 12.78
C VAL A 47 -20.31 -6.57 12.92
N ALA A 48 -19.52 -6.28 13.94
CA ALA A 48 -18.92 -4.96 14.14
C ALA A 48 -17.98 -4.57 12.99
N ASP A 49 -17.20 -5.51 12.45
CA ASP A 49 -16.29 -5.26 11.32
C ASP A 49 -17.06 -5.10 9.99
N ALA A 50 -18.21 -5.75 9.84
CA ALA A 50 -19.13 -5.57 8.72
C ALA A 50 -19.85 -4.21 8.75
N SER A 51 -20.21 -3.76 9.96
CA SER A 51 -20.91 -2.48 10.18
C SER A 51 -20.00 -1.26 10.14
N LYS A 52 -18.67 -1.44 10.20
CA LYS A 52 -17.74 -0.33 9.99
C LYS A 52 -17.83 0.09 8.53
N PRO A 53 -18.18 1.36 8.25
CA PRO A 53 -18.07 1.88 6.89
C PRO A 53 -16.65 1.58 6.42
N LYS A 54 -16.49 0.79 5.37
CA LYS A 54 -15.26 0.79 4.59
C LYS A 54 -15.26 2.11 3.83
N GLU A 55 -14.98 3.18 4.52
CA GLU A 55 -14.53 4.42 3.88
C GLU A 55 -13.14 4.14 3.31
N ASN A 56 -13.12 3.40 2.20
CA ASN A 56 -11.99 3.46 1.30
C ASN A 56 -12.03 4.85 0.70
N THR A 57 -11.39 5.78 1.39
CA THR A 57 -11.17 7.11 0.82
C THR A 57 -10.28 6.90 -0.37
N SER A 58 -10.83 6.99 -1.56
CA SER A 58 -10.06 6.90 -2.79
C SER A 58 -9.94 8.29 -3.40
N VAL A 59 -8.72 8.63 -3.82
CA VAL A 59 -8.38 9.89 -4.47
C VAL A 59 -7.79 9.60 -5.83
N ASN A 60 -8.11 10.39 -6.84
CA ASN A 60 -7.45 10.30 -8.13
C ASN A 60 -6.19 11.18 -8.11
N LEU A 61 -5.02 10.57 -8.33
CA LEU A 61 -3.72 11.26 -8.39
C LEU A 61 -3.42 11.88 -9.77
N GLY A 62 -4.33 11.72 -10.75
CA GLY A 62 -4.09 12.09 -12.12
C GLY A 62 -3.33 11.02 -12.90
N ASP A 63 -2.55 11.43 -13.90
CA ASP A 63 -1.77 10.48 -14.73
C ASP A 63 -0.64 9.83 -13.94
N PHE A 64 -0.78 8.55 -13.69
CA PHE A 64 0.19 7.72 -12.98
C PHE A 64 0.99 6.79 -13.93
N SER A 65 0.77 6.93 -15.23
CA SER A 65 1.38 6.07 -16.26
C SER A 65 2.91 6.12 -16.24
N GLY A 66 3.50 7.29 -15.97
CA GLY A 66 4.94 7.46 -15.84
C GLY A 66 5.55 6.65 -14.70
N VAL A 67 4.86 6.56 -13.56
CA VAL A 67 5.31 5.74 -12.42
C VAL A 67 5.16 4.25 -12.74
N ILE A 68 4.08 3.85 -13.39
CA ILE A 68 3.88 2.46 -13.84
C ILE A 68 4.98 2.05 -14.83
N ALA A 69 5.30 2.91 -15.80
CA ALA A 69 6.39 2.67 -16.76
C ALA A 69 7.75 2.55 -16.06
N LEU A 70 8.03 3.41 -15.08
CA LEU A 70 9.25 3.36 -14.26
C LEU A 70 9.40 2.01 -13.55
N PHE A 71 8.35 1.49 -12.92
CA PHE A 71 8.37 0.18 -12.30
C PHE A 71 8.45 -0.97 -13.32
N LYS A 72 7.80 -0.84 -14.49
CA LYS A 72 7.87 -1.83 -15.55
C LYS A 72 9.31 -1.98 -16.05
N ASN A 73 10.00 -0.88 -16.38
CA ASN A 73 11.39 -0.88 -16.80
C ASN A 73 12.30 -1.51 -15.75
N ALA A 74 12.11 -1.15 -14.47
CA ALA A 74 12.87 -1.71 -13.38
C ALA A 74 12.63 -3.22 -13.19
N SER A 75 11.40 -3.70 -13.44
CA SER A 75 11.04 -5.12 -13.29
C SER A 75 11.70 -6.04 -14.33
N GLU A 76 12.17 -5.51 -15.45
CA GLU A 76 12.94 -6.26 -16.44
C GLU A 76 14.31 -6.72 -15.87
N ARG A 77 14.85 -5.96 -14.91
CA ARG A 77 16.19 -6.18 -14.36
C ARG A 77 16.21 -6.43 -12.85
N LEU A 78 15.10 -6.20 -12.16
CA LEU A 78 14.96 -6.33 -10.71
C LEU A 78 13.74 -7.19 -10.37
N LYS A 79 13.96 -8.21 -9.55
CA LYS A 79 12.86 -9.08 -9.08
C LYS A 79 11.83 -8.33 -8.22
N HIS A 80 12.27 -7.36 -7.44
CA HIS A 80 11.44 -6.60 -6.50
C HIS A 80 11.85 -5.12 -6.49
N PRO A 81 11.53 -4.36 -7.56
CA PRO A 81 11.87 -2.94 -7.60
C PRO A 81 11.14 -2.18 -6.51
N LYS A 82 11.87 -1.28 -5.85
CA LYS A 82 11.35 -0.41 -4.80
C LYS A 82 11.79 1.02 -5.02
N VAL A 83 10.93 1.96 -4.64
CA VAL A 83 11.27 3.38 -4.55
C VAL A 83 11.05 3.82 -3.11
N ARG A 84 12.06 4.44 -2.50
CA ARG A 84 12.01 4.98 -1.15
C ARG A 84 11.86 6.49 -1.21
N LEU A 85 10.90 6.99 -0.49
CA LEU A 85 10.60 8.40 -0.36
C LEU A 85 10.45 8.73 1.13
N GLN A 86 10.21 9.97 1.44
CA GLN A 86 9.88 10.41 2.80
C GLN A 86 8.84 11.52 2.77
N LEU A 87 8.03 11.60 3.80
CA LEU A 87 7.14 12.73 4.04
C LEU A 87 7.93 13.94 4.53
N GLY A 88 7.29 15.09 4.62
CA GLY A 88 7.93 16.32 5.08
C GLY A 88 8.45 16.28 6.53
N ASP A 89 7.90 15.41 7.35
CA ASP A 89 8.35 15.12 8.72
C ASP A 89 9.47 14.08 8.82
N GLY A 90 9.97 13.59 7.66
CA GLY A 90 10.99 12.54 7.58
C GLY A 90 10.44 11.12 7.67
N SER A 91 9.13 10.91 7.85
CA SER A 91 8.52 9.58 7.90
C SER A 91 8.77 8.81 6.61
N PRO A 92 9.26 7.56 6.68
CA PRO A 92 9.62 6.79 5.50
C PRO A 92 8.39 6.31 4.73
N VAL A 93 8.49 6.36 3.40
CA VAL A 93 7.50 5.85 2.45
C VAL A 93 8.20 4.95 1.45
N ALA A 94 7.68 3.78 1.20
CA ALA A 94 8.19 2.87 0.18
C ALA A 94 7.09 2.47 -0.80
N LEU A 95 7.41 2.57 -2.08
CA LEU A 95 6.58 2.13 -3.19
C LEU A 95 7.12 0.81 -3.73
N SER A 96 6.23 -0.14 -4.03
CA SER A 96 6.59 -1.41 -4.66
C SER A 96 5.44 -1.92 -5.51
N VAL A 97 5.74 -2.52 -6.67
CA VAL A 97 4.70 -3.08 -7.53
C VAL A 97 4.27 -4.46 -7.03
N ALA A 98 2.96 -4.69 -7.06
CA ALA A 98 2.39 -5.99 -6.74
C ALA A 98 2.66 -6.98 -7.89
N GLY A 99 3.25 -8.14 -7.55
CA GLY A 99 3.58 -9.19 -8.51
C GLY A 99 2.34 -9.83 -9.15
N THR A 100 2.58 -10.63 -10.19
CA THR A 100 1.53 -11.29 -10.98
C THR A 100 0.61 -12.20 -10.18
N ASN A 101 1.10 -12.80 -9.08
CA ASN A 101 0.34 -13.68 -8.19
C ASN A 101 -0.35 -12.93 -7.05
N ALA A 102 -0.24 -11.60 -6.98
CA ALA A 102 -0.92 -10.82 -5.95
C ALA A 102 -2.42 -10.70 -6.26
N ARG A 103 -3.22 -10.42 -5.24
CA ARG A 103 -4.68 -10.20 -5.41
C ARG A 103 -5.00 -9.05 -6.39
N PHE A 104 -4.11 -8.06 -6.48
CA PHE A 104 -4.23 -6.89 -7.37
C PHE A 104 -2.91 -6.69 -8.10
N PRO A 105 -2.66 -7.49 -9.17
CA PRO A 105 -1.40 -7.43 -9.90
C PRO A 105 -1.18 -6.07 -10.55
N GLY A 106 0.07 -5.62 -10.62
CA GLY A 106 0.45 -4.38 -11.29
C GLY A 106 0.11 -3.09 -10.53
N THR A 107 -0.61 -3.17 -9.40
CA THR A 107 -0.83 -2.01 -8.54
C THR A 107 0.43 -1.66 -7.75
N VAL A 108 0.59 -0.39 -7.38
CA VAL A 108 1.71 0.09 -6.55
C VAL A 108 1.28 0.13 -5.10
N ASN A 109 1.86 -0.72 -4.26
CA ASN A 109 1.68 -0.69 -2.82
C ASN A 109 2.48 0.45 -2.19
N VAL A 110 1.89 1.11 -1.21
CA VAL A 110 2.50 2.20 -0.43
C VAL A 110 2.59 1.77 1.02
N THR A 111 3.81 1.73 1.56
CA THR A 111 4.12 1.25 2.92
C THR A 111 5.16 2.15 3.60
N ASP A 112 5.48 1.89 4.87
CA ASP A 112 6.60 2.52 5.58
C ASP A 112 7.98 1.89 5.24
N GLY A 113 8.02 0.92 4.34
CA GLY A 113 9.25 0.27 3.89
C GLY A 113 9.82 -0.82 4.81
N LYS A 114 9.23 -1.07 5.96
CA LYS A 114 9.62 -2.16 6.86
C LYS A 114 9.38 -3.53 6.25
N PRO A 115 9.98 -4.60 6.80
CA PRO A 115 9.73 -5.97 6.36
C PRO A 115 8.26 -6.39 6.48
N PHE A 116 7.85 -7.34 5.63
CA PHE A 116 6.52 -7.93 5.71
C PHE A 116 6.23 -8.48 7.13
N GLY A 117 5.04 -8.20 7.63
CA GLY A 117 4.61 -8.55 8.99
C GLY A 117 4.76 -7.42 10.01
N SER A 118 5.72 -6.50 9.82
CA SER A 118 5.90 -5.30 10.66
C SER A 118 5.63 -3.99 9.92
N ALA A 119 5.47 -4.06 8.59
CA ALA A 119 5.22 -2.88 7.77
C ALA A 119 3.83 -2.28 8.01
N ILE A 120 3.77 -0.97 8.09
CA ILE A 120 2.52 -0.22 8.00
C ILE A 120 2.15 -0.14 6.52
N TRP A 121 0.97 -0.64 6.17
CA TRP A 121 0.42 -0.52 4.84
C TRP A 121 -0.48 0.71 4.77
N TYR A 122 -0.06 1.70 3.99
CA TYR A 122 -0.79 2.96 3.82
C TYR A 122 -1.89 2.85 2.77
N GLY A 123 -1.72 1.98 1.77
CA GLY A 123 -2.69 1.81 0.69
C GLY A 123 -2.04 1.35 -0.61
N ARG A 124 -2.76 1.55 -1.72
CA ARG A 124 -2.25 1.22 -3.07
C ARG A 124 -2.77 2.19 -4.11
N VAL A 125 -1.96 2.38 -5.15
CA VAL A 125 -2.36 3.09 -6.37
C VAL A 125 -2.56 2.07 -7.47
N ASP A 126 -3.68 2.12 -8.17
CA ASP A 126 -3.89 1.28 -9.35
C ASP A 126 -3.27 1.89 -10.62
N THR A 127 -3.38 1.17 -11.73
CA THR A 127 -2.81 1.59 -13.01
C THR A 127 -3.51 2.82 -13.62
N SER A 128 -4.69 3.19 -13.12
CA SER A 128 -5.43 4.39 -13.53
C SER A 128 -5.08 5.63 -12.70
N GLY A 129 -4.24 5.49 -11.67
CA GLY A 129 -3.91 6.56 -10.74
C GLY A 129 -4.90 6.71 -9.58
N LYS A 130 -5.80 5.76 -9.39
CA LYS A 130 -6.70 5.74 -8.24
C LYS A 130 -5.92 5.30 -7.01
N TRP A 131 -5.82 6.17 -6.02
CA TRP A 131 -5.18 5.96 -4.73
C TRP A 131 -6.21 5.48 -3.70
N ASP A 132 -6.19 4.19 -3.35
CA ASP A 132 -7.01 3.59 -2.32
C ASP A 132 -6.26 3.67 -0.98
N ILE A 133 -6.69 4.56 -0.09
CA ILE A 133 -6.07 4.81 1.21
C ILE A 133 -6.60 3.81 2.23
N SER A 134 -5.71 3.25 3.04
CA SER A 134 -6.08 2.38 4.16
C SER A 134 -6.87 3.18 5.21
N GLY A 135 -8.02 2.69 5.64
CA GLY A 135 -8.80 3.30 6.72
C GLY A 135 -8.11 3.31 8.10
N LYS A 136 -6.86 2.82 8.18
CA LYS A 136 -6.02 2.89 9.39
C LYS A 136 -5.08 4.10 9.38
N VAL A 137 -5.02 4.82 8.28
CA VAL A 137 -4.17 6.02 8.13
C VAL A 137 -4.96 7.22 8.60
N ASP A 138 -4.37 8.05 9.44
CA ASP A 138 -4.98 9.30 9.88
C ASP A 138 -5.03 10.33 8.75
N MET A 139 -5.91 11.30 8.87
CA MET A 139 -6.18 12.29 7.82
C MET A 139 -4.95 13.12 7.45
N ALA A 140 -4.11 13.49 8.40
CA ALA A 140 -2.92 14.29 8.14
C ALA A 140 -1.91 13.51 7.32
N THR A 141 -1.63 12.26 7.71
CA THR A 141 -0.76 11.33 6.98
C THR A 141 -1.33 11.02 5.59
N ALA A 142 -2.66 10.80 5.47
CA ALA A 142 -3.31 10.54 4.19
C ALA A 142 -3.16 11.73 3.21
N THR A 143 -3.32 12.95 3.71
CA THR A 143 -3.13 14.18 2.92
C THR A 143 -1.68 14.33 2.46
N ALA A 144 -0.71 14.12 3.36
CA ALA A 144 0.71 14.22 3.05
C ALA A 144 1.15 13.15 2.03
N LEU A 145 0.67 11.89 2.18
CA LEU A 145 0.91 10.81 1.22
C LEU A 145 0.32 11.13 -0.15
N THR A 146 -0.90 11.65 -0.20
CA THR A 146 -1.58 12.03 -1.45
C THR A 146 -0.76 13.10 -2.20
N ALA A 147 -0.31 14.13 -1.49
CA ALA A 147 0.53 15.19 -2.09
C ALA A 147 1.89 14.63 -2.58
N LEU A 148 2.55 13.77 -1.79
CA LEU A 148 3.81 13.14 -2.18
C LEU A 148 3.65 12.27 -3.43
N LEU A 149 2.60 11.45 -3.49
CA LEU A 149 2.33 10.56 -4.63
C LEU A 149 1.96 11.34 -5.89
N ALA A 150 1.17 12.40 -5.78
CA ALA A 150 0.84 13.29 -6.90
C ALA A 150 2.12 14.00 -7.43
N ASN A 151 2.97 14.49 -6.55
CA ASN A 151 4.25 15.10 -6.94
C ASN A 151 5.18 14.07 -7.61
N PHE A 152 5.22 12.83 -7.10
CA PHE A 152 6.00 11.75 -7.69
C PHE A 152 5.45 11.34 -9.06
N ALA A 153 4.14 11.29 -9.23
CA ALA A 153 3.50 11.05 -10.53
C ALA A 153 3.86 12.13 -11.56
N ALA A 154 3.82 13.40 -11.16
CA ALA A 154 4.12 14.52 -12.03
C ALA A 154 5.60 14.59 -12.45
N ASN A 155 6.52 14.26 -11.55
CA ASN A 155 7.96 14.29 -11.84
C ASN A 155 8.77 13.31 -10.99
N PRO A 156 8.83 12.01 -11.38
CA PRO A 156 9.54 10.99 -10.62
C PRO A 156 11.04 11.29 -10.41
N ALA A 157 11.70 11.84 -11.42
CA ALA A 157 13.12 12.17 -11.34
C ALA A 157 13.41 13.26 -10.29
N LYS A 158 12.57 14.29 -10.26
CA LYS A 158 12.71 15.40 -9.29
C LYS A 158 12.51 14.92 -7.85
N VAL A 159 11.50 14.12 -7.60
CA VAL A 159 11.22 13.58 -6.26
C VAL A 159 12.29 12.59 -5.82
N ALA A 160 12.77 11.72 -6.72
CA ALA A 160 13.89 10.82 -6.47
C ALA A 160 15.16 11.59 -6.12
N SER A 161 15.46 12.66 -6.88
CA SER A 161 16.59 13.54 -6.63
C SER A 161 16.50 14.24 -5.27
N ALA A 162 15.33 14.77 -4.93
CA ALA A 162 15.10 15.43 -3.64
C ALA A 162 15.36 14.48 -2.47
N TYR A 163 14.87 13.23 -2.56
CA TYR A 163 15.13 12.21 -1.54
C TYR A 163 16.62 11.95 -1.37
N GLY A 164 17.34 11.71 -2.47
CA GLY A 164 18.77 11.41 -2.42
C GLY A 164 19.61 12.55 -1.84
N LYS A 165 19.28 13.79 -2.19
CA LYS A 165 19.94 14.98 -1.66
C LYS A 165 19.66 15.20 -0.17
N ALA A 166 18.44 14.91 0.27
CA ALA A 166 18.04 15.05 1.68
C ALA A 166 18.64 13.98 2.59
N THR A 167 18.79 12.74 2.07
CA THR A 167 19.20 11.57 2.88
C THR A 167 20.64 11.12 2.65
N GLY A 168 21.30 11.59 1.60
CA GLY A 168 22.60 11.09 1.15
C GLY A 168 22.56 9.68 0.55
N SER A 169 21.35 9.11 0.35
CA SER A 169 21.17 7.72 -0.08
C SER A 169 20.27 7.63 -1.31
N CYS A 170 20.61 6.72 -2.22
CA CYS A 170 19.81 6.46 -3.41
C CYS A 170 18.42 5.92 -3.04
N CYS A 171 17.33 6.56 -3.51
CA CYS A 171 15.96 6.15 -3.22
C CYS A 171 15.60 4.76 -3.76
N PHE A 172 16.34 4.23 -4.73
CA PHE A 172 16.08 2.93 -5.35
C PHE A 172 16.79 1.77 -4.64
N CYS A 173 18.12 1.88 -4.44
CA CYS A 173 18.92 0.81 -3.85
C CYS A 173 19.35 1.04 -2.41
N ALA A 174 19.08 2.20 -1.83
CA ALA A 174 19.47 2.62 -0.48
C ALA A 174 20.98 2.69 -0.24
N ARG A 175 21.83 2.62 -1.28
CA ARG A 175 23.27 2.83 -1.13
C ARG A 175 23.56 4.31 -0.91
N GLU A 176 24.55 4.59 -0.09
CA GLU A 176 25.09 5.93 0.09
C GLU A 176 25.62 6.47 -1.24
N LEU A 177 25.39 7.75 -1.48
CA LEU A 177 25.84 8.49 -2.66
C LEU A 177 27.19 9.15 -2.34
N THR A 178 28.27 8.60 -2.84
CA THR A 178 29.64 9.06 -2.59
C THR A 178 30.28 9.76 -3.79
N ASP A 179 29.82 9.42 -5.00
CA ASP A 179 30.27 10.06 -6.23
C ASP A 179 29.62 11.43 -6.42
N ALA A 180 30.40 12.47 -6.75
CA ALA A 180 29.94 13.86 -6.85
C ALA A 180 28.74 14.05 -7.77
N ARG A 181 28.71 13.33 -8.91
CA ARG A 181 27.57 13.39 -9.85
C ARG A 181 26.33 12.72 -9.28
N SER A 182 26.48 11.54 -8.66
CA SER A 182 25.37 10.86 -7.99
C SER A 182 24.78 11.66 -6.84
N VAL A 183 25.62 12.35 -6.06
CA VAL A 183 25.19 13.28 -5.01
C VAL A 183 24.39 14.45 -5.62
N SER A 184 24.90 15.04 -6.68
CA SER A 184 24.24 16.17 -7.34
C SER A 184 22.90 15.78 -8.00
N VAL A 185 22.82 14.58 -8.59
CA VAL A 185 21.60 14.03 -9.21
C VAL A 185 20.64 13.49 -8.16
N GLY A 186 21.14 12.93 -7.04
CA GLY A 186 20.36 12.31 -5.96
C GLY A 186 20.11 10.81 -6.13
N TYR A 187 20.68 10.17 -7.16
CA TYR A 187 20.67 8.72 -7.36
C TYR A 187 21.81 8.31 -8.29
N GLY A 188 22.21 7.02 -8.21
CA GLY A 188 23.35 6.52 -8.97
C GLY A 188 23.00 6.10 -10.41
N PRO A 189 24.02 6.00 -11.30
CA PRO A 189 23.83 5.71 -12.75
C PRO A 189 23.15 4.37 -13.00
N ILE A 190 23.50 3.32 -12.29
CA ILE A 190 22.91 1.99 -12.41
C ILE A 190 21.41 2.01 -12.09
N CYS A 191 21.00 2.80 -11.11
CA CYS A 191 19.59 2.96 -10.77
C CYS A 191 18.86 3.82 -11.79
N ALA A 192 19.49 4.90 -12.27
CA ALA A 192 18.95 5.73 -13.35
C ALA A 192 18.64 4.88 -14.59
N ASP A 193 19.59 4.05 -15.03
CA ASP A 193 19.42 3.15 -16.18
C ASP A 193 18.29 2.13 -15.96
N LYS A 194 18.24 1.46 -14.78
CA LYS A 194 17.19 0.47 -14.49
C LYS A 194 15.78 1.06 -14.43
N PHE A 195 15.65 2.27 -13.94
CA PHE A 195 14.38 2.96 -13.81
C PHE A 195 14.07 3.92 -14.96
N ALA A 196 14.92 3.93 -16.02
CA ALA A 196 14.82 4.81 -17.19
C ALA A 196 14.67 6.29 -16.79
N LEU A 197 15.49 6.74 -15.86
CA LEU A 197 15.56 8.13 -15.42
C LEU A 197 16.78 8.84 -15.98
N PRO A 198 16.72 10.17 -16.21
CA PRO A 198 17.88 10.94 -16.63
C PRO A 198 18.97 10.91 -15.56
N TRP A 199 20.22 10.79 -15.97
CA TRP A 199 21.36 10.84 -15.09
C TRP A 199 22.36 11.89 -15.57
N GLY A 200 21.99 13.14 -15.33
CA GLY A 200 22.82 14.33 -15.52
C GLY A 200 23.34 14.57 -16.91
#